data_c64850c70d48cf18f90b84c8e2aaeb64
#
_entry.id   c64850c70d48cf18f90b84c8e2aaeb64
#
_cell.length_a   1.000
_cell.length_b   1.000
_cell.length_c   1.000
_cell.angle_alpha   90.00
_cell.angle_beta   90.00
_cell.angle_gamma   90.00
#
_symmetry.space_group_name_H-M   'P 1'
#
loop_
_entity.id
_entity.type
_entity.pdbx_description
1 polymer ?
#
loop_
_entity_poly.entity_id
_entity_poly.type
_entity_poly.pdbx_seq_one_letter_code
_entity_poly.pdbx_strand_id
1 'polypeptide(L)'
;MAKSKAKAAGAIEMLKEDHDKVKKAFKEFEKLDRDDAEATQQLVQTVCEELKVHTTLEEEIFYPAAREAIEDEDILNEAQVEHETAKMLIEQLENMGTDDPNYRATFIVLGEYVQHHIKEEEGEMFPQVKKTDLDLEELGQRLKQRKQELVGEMTEEKEES
;
A
#
# COMPACT_ATOMS: atom_id res chain seq x y z
N MET A 1 2.99 23.09 -24.39
CA MET A 1 3.40 23.07 -23.77
C MET A 1 3.05 23.01 -22.53
N ALA A 2 2.78 23.70 -21.99
CA ALA A 2 2.47 23.66 -20.66
C ALA A 2 1.44 22.69 -20.29
N LYS A 3 0.72 22.21 -21.16
CA LYS A 3 -0.26 21.39 -20.80
C LYS A 3 0.12 20.21 -20.15
N SER A 4 1.21 19.80 -20.23
CA SER A 4 1.60 18.59 -19.59
C SER A 4 1.34 18.61 -18.11
N LYS A 5 1.26 19.81 -17.51
CA LYS A 5 1.05 19.82 -16.12
C LYS A 5 -0.30 19.47 -15.73
N ALA A 6 -1.26 19.58 -16.59
CA ALA A 6 -2.62 19.27 -16.26
C ALA A 6 -2.92 17.78 -16.33
N LYS A 7 -1.94 16.97 -16.69
CA LYS A 7 -2.17 15.56 -16.78
C LYS A 7 -2.42 14.92 -15.44
N ALA A 8 -3.29 13.93 -15.41
CA ALA A 8 -3.48 13.13 -14.21
C ALA A 8 -2.20 12.39 -13.86
N ALA A 9 -2.01 12.08 -12.61
CA ALA A 9 -0.85 11.31 -12.19
C ALA A 9 -0.91 9.92 -12.82
N GLY A 10 0.23 9.41 -13.24
CA GLY A 10 0.31 8.06 -13.75
C GLY A 10 0.29 7.04 -12.64
N ALA A 11 0.21 5.77 -13.03
CA ALA A 11 0.10 4.69 -12.08
C ALA A 11 1.24 4.67 -11.07
N ILE A 12 2.47 4.84 -11.56
CA ILE A 12 3.63 4.77 -10.68
C ILE A 12 3.64 5.90 -9.68
N GLU A 13 3.32 7.12 -10.11
CA GLU A 13 3.25 8.26 -9.19
C GLU A 13 2.20 8.04 -8.10
N MET A 14 1.05 7.48 -8.47
CA MET A 14 -0.01 7.21 -7.50
C MET A 14 0.43 6.18 -6.48
N LEU A 15 1.09 5.12 -6.91
CA LEU A 15 1.56 4.09 -5.99
C LEU A 15 2.65 4.62 -5.08
N LYS A 16 3.52 5.48 -5.60
CA LYS A 16 4.55 6.11 -4.78
C LYS A 16 3.96 7.05 -3.73
N GLU A 17 2.88 7.75 -4.07
CA GLU A 17 2.22 8.61 -3.08
C GLU A 17 1.68 7.77 -1.92
N ASP A 18 1.10 6.61 -2.22
CA ASP A 18 0.64 5.71 -1.17
C ASP A 18 1.80 5.24 -0.31
N HIS A 19 2.95 4.93 -0.95
CA HIS A 19 4.15 4.50 -0.23
C HIS A 19 4.62 5.60 0.73
N ASP A 20 4.62 6.84 0.27
CA ASP A 20 5.08 7.96 1.10
C ASP A 20 4.18 8.17 2.31
N LYS A 21 2.87 8.02 2.13
CA LYS A 21 1.92 8.16 3.24
C LYS A 21 2.17 7.11 4.30
N VAL A 22 2.35 5.87 3.87
CA VAL A 22 2.56 4.77 4.80
C VAL A 22 3.90 4.91 5.52
N LYS A 23 4.95 5.28 4.80
CA LYS A 23 6.26 5.48 5.42
C LYS A 23 6.20 6.59 6.48
N LYS A 24 5.48 7.66 6.17
CA LYS A 24 5.32 8.76 7.12
C LYS A 24 4.57 8.29 8.36
N ALA A 25 3.54 7.48 8.17
CA ALA A 25 2.76 6.97 9.30
C ALA A 25 3.60 6.06 10.19
N PHE A 26 4.50 5.24 9.63
CA PHE A 26 5.39 4.43 10.44
C PHE A 26 6.32 5.31 11.28
N LYS A 27 6.78 6.43 10.73
CA LYS A 27 7.61 7.35 11.49
C LYS A 27 6.82 8.02 12.60
N GLU A 28 5.57 8.36 12.33
CA GLU A 28 4.71 8.96 13.34
C GLU A 28 4.46 8.00 14.49
N PHE A 29 4.33 6.72 14.17
CA PHE A 29 4.13 5.70 15.18
C PHE A 29 5.30 5.67 16.18
N GLU A 30 6.52 5.84 15.69
CA GLU A 30 7.69 5.82 16.55
C GLU A 30 7.69 6.99 17.54
N LYS A 31 7.01 8.08 17.21
CA LYS A 31 6.95 9.26 18.06
C LYS A 31 5.78 9.27 19.03
N LEU A 32 4.85 8.32 18.89
CA LEU A 32 3.69 8.30 19.75
C LEU A 32 4.06 7.88 21.16
N ASP A 33 3.35 8.46 22.14
CA ASP A 33 3.48 8.07 23.52
C ASP A 33 2.97 6.62 23.65
N ARG A 34 3.79 5.76 24.18
CA ARG A 34 3.44 4.35 24.33
C ARG A 34 2.21 4.11 25.19
N ASP A 35 1.93 5.04 26.09
CA ASP A 35 0.78 4.92 26.98
C ASP A 35 -0.51 5.44 26.35
N ASP A 36 -0.43 6.07 25.19
CA ASP A 36 -1.62 6.57 24.50
C ASP A 36 -2.18 5.47 23.61
N ALA A 37 -2.94 4.57 24.21
CA ALA A 37 -3.48 3.42 23.50
C ALA A 37 -4.43 3.81 22.38
N GLU A 38 -5.23 4.86 22.61
CA GLU A 38 -6.19 5.29 21.62
C GLU A 38 -5.51 5.84 20.36
N ALA A 39 -4.53 6.70 20.53
CA ALA A 39 -3.78 7.24 19.38
C ALA A 39 -3.04 6.14 18.65
N THR A 40 -2.46 5.20 19.39
CA THR A 40 -1.77 4.06 18.80
C THR A 40 -2.73 3.23 17.95
N GLN A 41 -3.89 2.91 18.49
CA GLN A 41 -4.86 2.08 17.78
C GLN A 41 -5.37 2.78 16.52
N GLN A 42 -5.64 4.08 16.62
CA GLN A 42 -6.13 4.83 15.46
C GLN A 42 -5.09 4.85 14.32
N LEU A 43 -3.84 5.06 14.68
CA LEU A 43 -2.79 5.10 13.66
C LEU A 43 -2.61 3.72 13.00
N VAL A 44 -2.59 2.66 13.82
CA VAL A 44 -2.45 1.31 13.28
C VAL A 44 -3.61 0.96 12.38
N GLN A 45 -4.85 1.29 12.78
CA GLN A 45 -6.02 1.00 11.97
C GLN A 45 -5.97 1.75 10.64
N THR A 46 -5.56 3.01 10.67
CA THR A 46 -5.46 3.81 9.44
C THR A 46 -4.45 3.19 8.49
N VAL A 47 -3.27 2.81 8.99
CA VAL A 47 -2.24 2.20 8.15
C VAL A 47 -2.72 0.87 7.58
N CYS A 48 -3.36 0.04 8.39
CA CYS A 48 -3.85 -1.24 7.91
C CYS A 48 -4.90 -1.06 6.80
N GLU A 49 -5.78 -0.09 6.95
CA GLU A 49 -6.78 0.20 5.91
C GLU A 49 -6.13 0.69 4.62
N GLU A 50 -5.15 1.59 4.75
CA GLU A 50 -4.44 2.10 3.59
C GLU A 50 -3.68 0.99 2.86
N LEU A 51 -3.06 0.09 3.63
CA LEU A 51 -2.33 -1.03 3.03
C LEU A 51 -3.27 -2.01 2.34
N LYS A 52 -4.44 -2.26 2.91
CA LYS A 52 -5.40 -3.16 2.29
C LYS A 52 -5.87 -2.61 0.94
N VAL A 53 -6.16 -1.32 0.88
CA VAL A 53 -6.56 -0.69 -0.38
C VAL A 53 -5.41 -0.76 -1.38
N HIS A 54 -4.22 -0.39 -0.93
CA HIS A 54 -3.05 -0.34 -1.81
C HIS A 54 -2.71 -1.72 -2.40
N THR A 55 -2.69 -2.76 -1.57
CA THR A 55 -2.37 -4.10 -2.07
C THR A 55 -3.44 -4.61 -3.02
N THR A 56 -4.71 -4.27 -2.77
CA THR A 56 -5.78 -4.65 -3.66
C THR A 56 -5.61 -4.00 -5.03
N LEU A 57 -5.25 -2.72 -5.05
CA LEU A 57 -5.02 -2.00 -6.30
C LEU A 57 -3.89 -2.66 -7.09
N GLU A 58 -2.82 -3.03 -6.41
CA GLU A 58 -1.70 -3.67 -7.09
C GLU A 58 -2.06 -5.05 -7.60
N GLU A 59 -2.75 -5.84 -6.79
CA GLU A 59 -3.07 -7.21 -7.17
C GLU A 59 -4.13 -7.29 -8.25
N GLU A 60 -5.10 -6.39 -8.25
CA GLU A 60 -6.17 -6.43 -9.25
C GLU A 60 -5.80 -5.74 -10.55
N ILE A 61 -5.00 -4.70 -10.49
CA ILE A 61 -4.78 -3.84 -11.66
C ILE A 61 -3.33 -3.73 -12.06
N PHE A 62 -2.45 -3.31 -11.15
CA PHE A 62 -1.08 -2.98 -11.52
C PHE A 62 -0.24 -4.22 -11.85
N TYR A 63 -0.25 -5.21 -10.97
CA TYR A 63 0.56 -6.40 -11.19
C TYR A 63 0.12 -7.21 -12.41
N PRO A 64 -1.18 -7.39 -12.68
CA PRO A 64 -1.56 -8.08 -13.91
C PRO A 64 -1.07 -7.36 -15.16
N ALA A 65 -1.15 -6.02 -15.19
CA ALA A 65 -0.67 -5.25 -16.32
C ALA A 65 0.85 -5.36 -16.45
N ALA A 66 1.56 -5.27 -15.32
CA ALA A 66 3.01 -5.37 -15.32
C ALA A 66 3.47 -6.75 -15.77
N ARG A 67 2.74 -7.80 -15.37
CA ARG A 67 3.09 -9.18 -15.71
C ARG A 67 3.05 -9.41 -17.22
N GLU A 68 2.15 -8.73 -17.90
CA GLU A 68 2.08 -8.84 -19.35
C GLU A 68 3.16 -8.00 -20.05
N ALA A 69 3.69 -7.00 -19.38
CA ALA A 69 4.61 -6.04 -19.99
C ALA A 69 6.09 -6.34 -19.74
N ILE A 70 6.45 -6.87 -18.58
CA ILE A 70 7.85 -7.14 -18.25
C ILE A 70 8.12 -8.63 -18.27
N GLU A 71 9.37 -9.00 -18.49
CA GLU A 71 9.77 -10.40 -18.57
C GLU A 71 10.15 -11.01 -17.23
N ASP A 72 10.45 -10.18 -16.25
CA ASP A 72 10.92 -10.64 -14.95
C ASP A 72 9.75 -11.08 -14.08
N GLU A 73 9.33 -12.33 -14.23
CA GLU A 73 8.23 -12.87 -13.46
C GLU A 73 8.57 -13.05 -11.99
N ASP A 74 9.85 -13.24 -11.71
CA ASP A 74 10.27 -13.46 -10.32
C ASP A 74 9.99 -12.26 -9.45
N ILE A 75 10.22 -11.06 -9.96
CA ILE A 75 9.99 -9.86 -9.17
C ILE A 75 8.50 -9.70 -8.81
N LEU A 76 7.61 -10.09 -9.73
CA LEU A 76 6.18 -10.03 -9.47
C LEU A 76 5.74 -11.14 -8.51
N ASN A 77 6.34 -12.32 -8.61
CA ASN A 77 6.03 -13.42 -7.71
C ASN A 77 6.50 -13.10 -6.30
N GLU A 78 7.68 -12.48 -6.15
CA GLU A 78 8.18 -12.06 -4.85
C GLU A 78 7.27 -11.01 -4.23
N ALA A 79 6.82 -10.06 -5.05
CA ALA A 79 5.91 -9.02 -4.56
C ALA A 79 4.63 -9.63 -4.02
N GLN A 80 4.12 -10.66 -4.70
CA GLN A 80 2.91 -11.31 -4.25
C GLN A 80 3.10 -12.02 -2.91
N VAL A 81 4.23 -12.70 -2.73
CA VAL A 81 4.53 -13.36 -1.46
C VAL A 81 4.68 -12.33 -0.34
N GLU A 82 5.32 -11.20 -0.64
CA GLU A 82 5.45 -10.13 0.34
C GLU A 82 4.10 -9.57 0.74
N HIS A 83 3.18 -9.44 -0.23
CA HIS A 83 1.81 -9.00 0.06
C HIS A 83 1.10 -9.98 0.99
N GLU A 84 1.27 -11.28 0.76
CA GLU A 84 0.63 -12.28 1.61
C GLU A 84 1.14 -12.18 3.05
N THR A 85 2.44 -11.94 3.20
CA THR A 85 3.02 -11.77 4.53
C THR A 85 2.46 -10.53 5.22
N ALA A 86 2.37 -9.41 4.50
CA ALA A 86 1.80 -8.19 5.05
C ALA A 86 0.34 -8.39 5.45
N LYS A 87 -0.44 -9.07 4.61
CA LYS A 87 -1.84 -9.32 4.91
C LYS A 87 -2.01 -10.16 6.17
N MET A 88 -1.14 -11.13 6.37
CA MET A 88 -1.18 -11.95 7.57
C MET A 88 -0.93 -11.11 8.81
N LEU A 89 0.06 -10.21 8.76
CA LEU A 89 0.35 -9.35 9.90
C LEU A 89 -0.78 -8.35 10.16
N ILE A 90 -1.40 -7.83 9.09
CA ILE A 90 -2.54 -6.94 9.23
C ILE A 90 -3.69 -7.67 9.92
N GLU A 91 -3.97 -8.91 9.49
CA GLU A 91 -5.05 -9.67 10.09
C GLU A 91 -4.77 -9.92 11.58
N GLN A 92 -3.52 -10.22 11.93
CA GLN A 92 -3.16 -10.40 13.33
C GLN A 92 -3.43 -9.13 14.13
N LEU A 93 -3.04 -7.97 13.58
CA LEU A 93 -3.25 -6.70 14.27
C LEU A 93 -4.73 -6.39 14.45
N GLU A 94 -5.55 -6.73 13.46
CA GLU A 94 -6.98 -6.47 13.54
C GLU A 94 -7.65 -7.33 14.61
N ASN A 95 -7.04 -8.44 14.96
CA ASN A 95 -7.56 -9.35 15.97
C ASN A 95 -6.88 -9.20 17.34
N MET A 96 -5.98 -8.22 17.49
CA MET A 96 -5.31 -7.95 18.76
C MET A 96 -5.83 -6.69 19.41
N GLY A 97 -5.79 -6.66 20.75
CA GLY A 97 -6.01 -5.41 21.47
C GLY A 97 -4.68 -4.70 21.73
N THR A 98 -4.74 -3.42 22.01
CA THR A 98 -3.54 -2.63 22.28
C THR A 98 -2.84 -3.07 23.55
N ASP A 99 -3.52 -3.81 24.41
CA ASP A 99 -2.92 -4.33 25.62
C ASP A 99 -2.16 -5.64 25.39
N ASP A 100 -2.25 -6.22 24.20
CA ASP A 100 -1.49 -7.40 23.87
C ASP A 100 -0.01 -7.03 23.81
N PRO A 101 0.85 -7.75 24.54
CA PRO A 101 2.28 -7.41 24.57
C PRO A 101 2.94 -7.41 23.20
N ASN A 102 2.36 -8.11 22.23
CA ASN A 102 2.93 -8.18 20.88
C ASN A 102 2.33 -7.18 19.90
N TYR A 103 1.41 -6.33 20.36
CA TYR A 103 0.73 -5.41 19.43
C TYR A 103 1.74 -4.47 18.75
N ARG A 104 2.55 -3.78 19.53
CA ARG A 104 3.56 -2.89 18.99
C ARG A 104 4.57 -3.63 18.12
N ALA A 105 5.04 -4.77 18.61
CA ALA A 105 6.04 -5.55 17.88
C ALA A 105 5.50 -6.00 16.51
N THR A 106 4.24 -6.41 16.46
CA THR A 106 3.64 -6.86 15.21
C THR A 106 3.57 -5.71 14.22
N PHE A 107 3.20 -4.52 14.67
CA PHE A 107 3.14 -3.36 13.78
C PHE A 107 4.53 -2.94 13.30
N ILE A 108 5.53 -3.01 14.18
CA ILE A 108 6.91 -2.69 13.79
C ILE A 108 7.40 -3.66 12.72
N VAL A 109 7.13 -4.95 12.89
CA VAL A 109 7.53 -5.96 11.90
C VAL A 109 6.81 -5.73 10.58
N LEU A 110 5.51 -5.40 10.64
CA LEU A 110 4.78 -5.06 9.42
C LEU A 110 5.45 -3.90 8.71
N GLY A 111 5.87 -2.88 9.46
CA GLY A 111 6.55 -1.72 8.87
C GLY A 111 7.85 -2.09 8.19
N GLU A 112 8.61 -3.02 8.77
CA GLU A 112 9.87 -3.45 8.17
C GLU A 112 9.63 -4.20 6.86
N TYR A 113 8.63 -5.07 6.82
CA TYR A 113 8.30 -5.80 5.61
C TYR A 113 7.77 -4.86 4.52
N VAL A 114 6.91 -3.92 4.89
CA VAL A 114 6.34 -2.98 3.94
C VAL A 114 7.43 -2.09 3.35
N GLN A 115 8.33 -1.57 4.19
CA GLN A 115 9.38 -0.69 3.70
C GLN A 115 10.37 -1.44 2.80
N HIS A 116 10.65 -2.70 3.11
CA HIS A 116 11.50 -3.51 2.26
C HIS A 116 10.83 -3.73 0.89
N HIS A 117 9.55 -4.06 0.90
CA HIS A 117 8.79 -4.25 -0.33
C HIS A 117 8.76 -2.98 -1.17
N ILE A 118 8.52 -1.83 -0.53
CA ILE A 118 8.50 -0.54 -1.23
C ILE A 118 9.83 -0.28 -1.90
N LYS A 119 10.92 -0.55 -1.20
CA LYS A 119 12.26 -0.31 -1.73
C LYS A 119 12.50 -1.15 -2.99
N GLU A 120 12.11 -2.41 -2.96
CA GLU A 120 12.28 -3.28 -4.13
C GLU A 120 11.37 -2.86 -5.26
N GLU A 121 10.13 -2.52 -4.95
CA GLU A 121 9.18 -2.14 -5.98
C GLU A 121 9.62 -0.86 -6.69
N GLU A 122 9.99 0.15 -5.92
CA GLU A 122 10.41 1.42 -6.52
C GLU A 122 11.78 1.34 -7.17
N GLY A 123 12.65 0.50 -6.65
CA GLY A 123 14.03 0.40 -7.16
C GLY A 123 14.21 -0.57 -8.31
N GLU A 124 13.37 -1.59 -8.41
CA GLU A 124 13.54 -2.63 -9.41
C GLU A 124 12.32 -2.83 -10.32
N MET A 125 11.11 -2.90 -9.75
CA MET A 125 9.94 -3.18 -10.56
C MET A 125 9.50 -1.97 -11.37
N PHE A 126 9.35 -0.81 -10.74
CA PHE A 126 8.88 0.38 -11.46
C PHE A 126 9.81 0.78 -12.60
N PRO A 127 11.16 0.73 -12.43
CA PRO A 127 12.02 1.04 -13.58
C PRO A 127 11.82 0.09 -14.77
N GLN A 128 11.56 -1.19 -14.51
CA GLN A 128 11.29 -2.13 -15.59
C GLN A 128 9.98 -1.80 -16.28
N VAL A 129 8.95 -1.45 -15.51
CA VAL A 129 7.65 -1.10 -16.09
C VAL A 129 7.76 0.16 -16.94
N LYS A 130 8.54 1.15 -16.49
CA LYS A 130 8.70 2.40 -17.24
C LYS A 130 9.36 2.19 -18.60
N LYS A 131 10.10 1.12 -18.78
CA LYS A 131 10.76 0.84 -20.06
C LYS A 131 9.86 0.13 -21.05
N THR A 132 8.64 -0.24 -20.63
CA THR A 132 7.69 -0.91 -21.53
C THR A 132 6.77 0.09 -22.18
N ASP A 133 5.91 -0.41 -23.10
CA ASP A 133 4.92 0.42 -23.75
C ASP A 133 3.63 0.56 -22.98
N LEU A 134 3.61 0.10 -21.72
CA LEU A 134 2.41 0.14 -20.92
C LEU A 134 1.92 1.59 -20.75
N ASP A 135 0.62 1.78 -20.95
CA ASP A 135 0.02 3.11 -20.81
C ASP A 135 -0.21 3.41 -19.35
N LEU A 136 0.78 4.06 -18.73
CA LEU A 136 0.75 4.31 -17.30
C LEU A 136 -0.27 5.36 -16.89
N GLU A 137 -0.63 6.25 -17.82
CA GLU A 137 -1.65 7.26 -17.53
C GLU A 137 -3.03 6.61 -17.46
N GLU A 138 -3.35 5.75 -18.41
CA GLU A 138 -4.61 5.03 -18.41
C GLU A 138 -4.69 4.10 -17.19
N LEU A 139 -3.59 3.43 -16.89
CA LEU A 139 -3.53 2.55 -15.75
C LEU A 139 -3.75 3.34 -14.46
N GLY A 140 -3.19 4.56 -14.40
CA GLY A 140 -3.41 5.43 -13.25
C GLY A 140 -4.86 5.81 -13.06
N GLN A 141 -5.58 6.03 -14.16
CA GLN A 141 -7.00 6.34 -14.08
C GLN A 141 -7.79 5.16 -13.53
N ARG A 142 -7.45 3.95 -13.95
CA ARG A 142 -8.08 2.74 -13.45
C ARG A 142 -7.82 2.56 -11.95
N LEU A 143 -6.58 2.82 -11.53
CA LEU A 143 -6.23 2.74 -10.11
C LEU A 143 -7.03 3.77 -9.31
N LYS A 144 -7.13 4.99 -9.81
CA LYS A 144 -7.85 6.04 -9.11
C LYS A 144 -9.32 5.69 -8.93
N GLN A 145 -9.94 5.19 -10.00
CA GLN A 145 -11.35 4.82 -9.94
C GLN A 145 -11.56 3.68 -8.95
N ARG A 146 -10.73 2.66 -9.01
CA ARG A 146 -10.89 1.51 -8.10
C ARG A 146 -10.63 1.93 -6.65
N LYS A 147 -9.66 2.82 -6.44
CA LYS A 147 -9.39 3.31 -5.09
C LYS A 147 -10.61 4.01 -4.50
N GLN A 148 -11.28 4.83 -5.31
CA GLN A 148 -12.48 5.52 -4.84
C GLN A 148 -13.57 4.52 -4.45
N GLU A 149 -13.71 3.45 -5.23
CA GLU A 149 -14.69 2.41 -4.91
C GLU A 149 -14.35 1.70 -3.60
N LEU A 150 -13.09 1.33 -3.43
CA LEU A 150 -12.66 0.63 -2.23
C LEU A 150 -12.80 1.48 -0.97
N VAL A 151 -12.41 2.74 -1.06
CA VAL A 151 -12.54 3.65 0.07
C VAL A 151 -14.02 3.88 0.41
N GLY A 152 -14.87 3.97 -0.61
CA GLY A 152 -16.30 4.11 -0.39
C GLY A 152 -16.90 2.90 0.31
N GLU A 153 -16.49 1.70 -0.09
CA GLU A 153 -16.97 0.46 0.54
C GLU A 153 -16.55 0.40 2.01
N MET A 154 -15.31 0.81 2.31
CA MET A 154 -14.86 0.81 3.69
C MET A 154 -15.63 1.80 4.55
N THR A 155 -15.96 2.95 3.99
CA THR A 155 -16.74 3.95 4.70
C THR A 155 -18.15 3.41 5.00
N GLU A 156 -18.75 2.72 4.03
CA GLU A 156 -20.07 2.13 4.22
C GLU A 156 -20.04 1.07 5.31
N GLU A 157 -19.02 0.24 5.34
CA GLU A 157 -18.90 -0.78 6.37
C GLU A 157 -18.80 -0.15 7.76
N LYS A 158 -18.07 0.94 7.88
CA LYS A 158 -17.95 1.61 9.17
C LYS A 158 -19.27 2.21 9.61
N GLU A 159 -20.06 2.74 8.68
CA GLU A 159 -21.34 3.35 9.00
C GLU A 159 -22.35 2.29 9.43
N GLU A 160 -22.23 1.07 8.91
CA GLU A 160 -23.14 0.00 9.27
C GLU A 160 -22.78 -0.66 10.60
N SER A 161 -21.56 -0.49 11.09
CA SER A 161 -21.19 -1.05 12.38
C SER A 161 -21.45 -0.07 13.52
#